data_bfd6a19af0da9f6427f817b031aad1a6
#
_entry.id   bfd6a19af0da9f6427f817b031aad1a6
#
_cell.length_a   1.000
_cell.length_b   1.000
_cell.length_c   1.000
_cell.angle_alpha   90.00
_cell.angle_beta   90.00
_cell.angle_gamma   90.00
#
_symmetry.space_group_name_H-M   'P 1'
#
loop_
_entity.id
_entity.type
_entity.pdbx_description
1 polymer ?
#
loop_
_entity_poly.entity_id
_entity_poly.type
_entity_poly.pdbx_seq_one_letter_code
_entity_poly.pdbx_strand_id
1 'polypeptide(L)'
;MKNKDVIKFGGMEVSFCLDANDTGNQNTMFKCVISSGAKIAAPHYHKNFDETVYCLKGTVTYTVDGKTIELNPGDSLFIPRGAVHAFANKSSETIEFLCFINPGLMGPDYFYDIAAIINAGGPPDMVKLKEAMLSHGLVPVVG
;
A
#
# COMPACT_ATOMS: atom_id res chain seq x y z
N MET A 1 -23.07 -8.37 1.15
CA MET A 1 -21.61 -8.16 1.25
C MET A 1 -21.21 -8.01 2.70
N LYS A 2 -20.20 -8.73 3.09
CA LYS A 2 -19.64 -8.56 4.45
C LYS A 2 -18.85 -7.26 4.51
N ASN A 3 -18.94 -6.58 5.66
CA ASN A 3 -18.05 -5.46 5.93
C ASN A 3 -16.63 -6.00 6.09
N LYS A 4 -15.70 -5.42 5.36
CA LYS A 4 -14.29 -5.75 5.46
C LYS A 4 -13.62 -4.79 6.44
N ASP A 5 -12.44 -5.17 6.89
CA ASP A 5 -11.67 -4.37 7.83
C ASP A 5 -11.26 -3.03 7.22
N VAL A 6 -11.30 -2.00 8.05
CA VAL A 6 -10.78 -0.67 7.73
C VAL A 6 -9.65 -0.38 8.71
N ILE A 7 -8.47 -0.10 8.19
CA ILE A 7 -7.24 0.06 8.98
C ILE A 7 -6.68 1.45 8.76
N LYS A 8 -6.44 2.20 9.85
CA LYS A 8 -6.01 3.60 9.80
C LYS A 8 -4.64 3.77 10.44
N PHE A 9 -3.74 4.45 9.75
CA PHE A 9 -2.41 4.77 10.25
C PHE A 9 -1.75 5.86 9.39
N GLY A 10 -0.99 6.77 10.03
CA GLY A 10 -0.12 7.70 9.30
C GLY A 10 -0.79 8.56 8.22
N GLY A 11 -2.03 8.99 8.41
CA GLY A 11 -2.77 9.74 7.39
C GLY A 11 -3.31 8.87 6.27
N MET A 12 -3.25 7.56 6.43
CA MET A 12 -3.73 6.58 5.45
C MET A 12 -4.89 5.76 6.03
N GLU A 13 -5.78 5.36 5.15
CA GLU A 13 -6.87 4.46 5.47
C GLU A 13 -6.93 3.37 4.40
N VAL A 14 -6.86 2.11 4.83
CA VAL A 14 -6.91 0.95 3.94
C VAL A 14 -8.18 0.17 4.23
N SER A 15 -9.01 -0.02 3.21
CA SER A 15 -10.27 -0.77 3.31
C SER A 15 -10.21 -1.97 2.35
N PHE A 16 -10.32 -3.18 2.88
CA PHE A 16 -10.30 -4.38 2.03
C PHE A 16 -11.64 -4.59 1.35
N CYS A 17 -11.59 -4.78 0.03
CA CYS A 17 -12.73 -5.16 -0.81
C CYS A 17 -12.83 -6.68 -0.91
N LEU A 18 -11.69 -7.33 -1.18
CA LEU A 18 -11.54 -8.78 -1.26
C LEU A 18 -10.25 -9.19 -0.56
N ASP A 19 -10.33 -10.19 0.31
CA ASP A 19 -9.15 -10.81 0.89
C ASP A 19 -8.86 -12.17 0.22
N ALA A 20 -7.80 -12.84 0.64
CA ALA A 20 -7.40 -14.12 0.06
C ALA A 20 -8.47 -15.21 0.22
N ASN A 21 -9.25 -15.16 1.31
CA ASN A 21 -10.32 -16.15 1.54
C ASN A 21 -11.46 -15.98 0.53
N ASP A 22 -11.75 -14.75 0.11
CA ASP A 22 -12.80 -14.49 -0.87
C ASP A 22 -12.45 -15.04 -2.26
N THR A 23 -11.17 -15.16 -2.58
CA THR A 23 -10.70 -15.44 -3.95
C THR A 23 -9.94 -16.77 -4.08
N GLY A 24 -9.93 -17.58 -3.04
CA GLY A 24 -9.14 -18.83 -3.06
C GLY A 24 -7.64 -18.55 -3.23
N ASN A 25 -7.13 -17.53 -2.57
CA ASN A 25 -5.73 -17.10 -2.61
C ASN A 25 -5.25 -16.54 -3.96
N GLN A 26 -6.16 -16.26 -4.89
CA GLN A 26 -5.79 -15.76 -6.22
C GLN A 26 -5.38 -14.29 -6.20
N ASN A 27 -6.09 -13.48 -5.41
CA ASN A 27 -5.76 -12.07 -5.28
C ASN A 27 -6.35 -11.47 -3.99
N THR A 28 -5.88 -10.26 -3.67
CA THR A 28 -6.54 -9.37 -2.72
C THR A 28 -6.77 -8.04 -3.40
N MET A 29 -7.77 -7.31 -2.92
CA MET A 29 -8.11 -6.00 -3.45
C MET A 29 -8.46 -5.07 -2.31
N PHE A 30 -7.84 -3.90 -2.27
CA PHE A 30 -8.12 -2.93 -1.22
C PHE A 30 -8.09 -1.51 -1.77
N LYS A 31 -8.81 -0.64 -1.07
CA LYS A 31 -8.85 0.79 -1.37
C LYS A 31 -7.97 1.53 -0.37
N CYS A 32 -7.15 2.44 -0.87
CA CYS A 32 -6.36 3.35 -0.07
C CYS A 32 -6.95 4.76 -0.14
N VAL A 33 -7.10 5.40 1.01
CA VAL A 33 -7.48 6.81 1.14
C VAL A 33 -6.30 7.52 1.81
N ILE A 34 -5.72 8.48 1.12
CA ILE A 34 -4.47 9.11 1.54
C ILE A 34 -4.69 10.61 1.74
N SER A 35 -4.48 11.08 2.97
CA SER A 35 -4.57 12.51 3.29
C SER A 35 -3.48 13.31 2.61
N SER A 36 -3.74 14.62 2.42
CA SER A 36 -2.73 15.54 1.87
C SER A 36 -1.41 15.44 2.64
N GLY A 37 -0.31 15.32 1.91
CA GLY A 37 1.03 15.23 2.49
C GLY A 37 1.44 13.87 3.02
N ALA A 38 0.53 12.89 3.09
CA ALA A 38 0.88 11.57 3.57
C ALA A 38 1.64 10.76 2.50
N LYS A 39 2.50 9.87 2.96
CA LYS A 39 3.32 9.01 2.11
C LYS A 39 3.58 7.69 2.83
N ILE A 40 4.01 6.68 2.10
CA ILE A 40 4.39 5.41 2.72
C ILE A 40 5.69 5.59 3.52
N ALA A 41 5.87 4.73 4.54
CA ALA A 41 6.99 4.83 5.47
C ALA A 41 8.33 4.52 4.81
N ALA A 42 8.38 3.63 3.82
CA ALA A 42 9.62 3.23 3.15
C ALA A 42 9.38 2.74 1.73
N PRO A 43 10.22 3.14 0.76
CA PRO A 43 10.24 2.50 -0.54
C PRO A 43 10.56 1.01 -0.38
N HIS A 44 9.92 0.17 -1.19
CA HIS A 44 10.10 -1.28 -1.07
C HIS A 44 9.79 -1.97 -2.39
N TYR A 45 10.13 -3.24 -2.47
CA TYR A 45 9.65 -4.10 -3.55
C TYR A 45 8.95 -5.33 -2.96
N HIS A 46 8.09 -5.94 -3.75
CA HIS A 46 7.40 -7.16 -3.38
C HIS A 46 8.16 -8.36 -3.91
N LYS A 47 8.43 -9.32 -3.05
CA LYS A 47 9.25 -10.47 -3.39
C LYS A 47 8.49 -11.52 -4.19
N ASN A 48 7.22 -11.75 -3.86
CA ASN A 48 6.47 -12.91 -4.35
C ASN A 48 5.14 -12.57 -5.03
N PHE A 49 4.82 -11.30 -5.22
CA PHE A 49 3.55 -10.89 -5.82
C PHE A 49 3.66 -9.59 -6.61
N ASP A 50 2.73 -9.43 -7.54
CA ASP A 50 2.61 -8.22 -8.36
C ASP A 50 1.49 -7.34 -7.80
N GLU A 51 1.54 -6.05 -8.10
CA GLU A 51 0.53 -5.09 -7.69
C GLU A 51 0.03 -4.30 -8.90
N THR A 52 -1.30 -4.11 -8.98
CA THR A 52 -1.91 -3.19 -9.94
C THR A 52 -2.61 -2.09 -9.17
N VAL A 53 -2.38 -0.85 -9.57
CA VAL A 53 -2.98 0.34 -8.95
C VAL A 53 -3.92 1.00 -9.93
N TYR A 54 -5.10 1.39 -9.46
CA TYR A 54 -6.07 2.13 -10.25
C TYR A 54 -6.53 3.36 -9.47
N CYS A 55 -6.29 4.55 -10.01
CA CYS A 55 -6.63 5.80 -9.33
C CYS A 55 -8.12 6.11 -9.46
N LEU A 56 -8.76 6.42 -8.33
CA LEU A 56 -10.18 6.75 -8.27
C LEU A 56 -10.43 8.25 -8.11
N LYS A 57 -9.63 8.94 -7.29
CA LYS A 57 -9.87 10.34 -6.94
C LYS A 57 -8.54 11.04 -6.68
N GLY A 58 -8.42 12.25 -7.24
CA GLY A 58 -7.22 13.06 -7.06
C GLY A 58 -6.03 12.53 -7.86
N THR A 59 -4.85 13.02 -7.55
CA THR A 59 -3.61 12.60 -8.21
C THR A 59 -2.68 11.96 -7.20
N VAL A 60 -2.34 10.69 -7.43
CA VAL A 60 -1.33 10.01 -6.63
C VAL A 60 0.00 10.01 -7.37
N THR A 61 1.08 10.30 -6.66
CA THR A 61 2.44 10.28 -7.23
C THR A 61 3.13 8.99 -6.82
N TYR A 62 3.47 8.16 -7.80
CA TYR A 62 4.24 6.94 -7.61
C TYR A 62 5.66 7.13 -8.11
N THR A 63 6.60 6.49 -7.43
CA THR A 63 7.96 6.31 -7.93
C THR A 63 8.17 4.82 -8.13
N VAL A 64 8.55 4.41 -9.34
CA VAL A 64 8.79 3.01 -9.68
C VAL A 64 10.14 2.90 -10.36
N ASP A 65 11.08 2.18 -9.76
CA ASP A 65 12.45 2.03 -10.26
C ASP A 65 13.08 3.38 -10.65
N GLY A 66 12.89 4.39 -9.79
CA GLY A 66 13.45 5.73 -9.98
C GLY A 66 12.66 6.64 -10.91
N LYS A 67 11.59 6.17 -11.53
CA LYS A 67 10.73 6.99 -12.40
C LYS A 67 9.52 7.50 -11.62
N THR A 68 9.24 8.79 -11.76
CA THR A 68 8.07 9.41 -11.16
C THR A 68 6.89 9.33 -12.12
N ILE A 69 5.77 8.81 -11.64
CA ILE A 69 4.55 8.61 -12.41
C ILE A 69 3.40 9.23 -11.65
N GLU A 70 2.65 10.12 -12.28
CA GLU A 70 1.43 10.68 -11.70
C GLU A 70 0.22 9.95 -12.26
N LEU A 71 -0.65 9.45 -11.37
CA LEU A 71 -1.89 8.80 -11.74
C LEU A 71 -3.06 9.73 -11.42
N ASN A 72 -3.84 10.04 -12.44
CA ASN A 72 -5.10 10.77 -12.32
C ASN A 72 -6.26 9.79 -12.31
N PRO A 73 -7.49 10.21 -11.93
CA PRO A 73 -8.64 9.30 -11.94
C PRO A 73 -8.79 8.58 -13.28
N GLY A 74 -8.88 7.25 -13.23
CA GLY A 74 -8.96 6.40 -14.41
C GLY A 74 -7.62 5.87 -14.91
N ASP A 75 -6.51 6.37 -14.40
CA ASP A 75 -5.18 5.86 -14.76
C ASP A 75 -4.84 4.62 -13.95
N SER A 76 -4.12 3.70 -14.56
CA SER A 76 -3.65 2.47 -13.90
C SER A 76 -2.15 2.30 -14.03
N LEU A 77 -1.56 1.54 -13.10
CA LEU A 77 -0.13 1.27 -13.04
C LEU A 77 0.08 -0.18 -12.65
N PHE A 78 0.90 -0.90 -13.40
CA PHE A 78 1.32 -2.24 -13.03
C PHE A 78 2.72 -2.19 -12.41
N ILE A 79 2.84 -2.77 -11.22
CA ILE A 79 4.10 -2.85 -10.48
C ILE A 79 4.47 -4.33 -10.37
N PRO A 80 5.41 -4.82 -11.20
CA PRO A 80 5.81 -6.22 -11.13
C PRO A 80 6.60 -6.48 -9.85
N ARG A 81 6.59 -7.72 -9.40
CA ARG A 81 7.44 -8.13 -8.26
C ARG A 81 8.90 -7.77 -8.56
N GLY A 82 9.61 -7.32 -7.54
CA GLY A 82 10.98 -6.86 -7.67
C GLY A 82 11.14 -5.38 -8.02
N ALA A 83 10.12 -4.70 -8.52
CA ALA A 83 10.22 -3.27 -8.82
C ALA A 83 10.13 -2.45 -7.52
N VAL A 84 11.14 -1.62 -7.28
CA VAL A 84 11.19 -0.74 -6.10
C VAL A 84 10.21 0.42 -6.31
N HIS A 85 9.29 0.59 -5.39
CA HIS A 85 8.26 1.62 -5.52
C HIS A 85 7.88 2.28 -4.20
N ALA A 86 7.31 3.46 -4.33
CA ALA A 86 6.75 4.24 -3.23
C ALA A 86 5.67 5.16 -3.80
N PHE A 87 4.77 5.62 -2.93
CA PHE A 87 3.77 6.61 -3.32
C PHE A 87 3.70 7.74 -2.29
N ALA A 88 3.18 8.87 -2.74
CA ALA A 88 2.93 10.02 -1.89
C ALA A 88 1.74 10.81 -2.42
N ASN A 89 1.02 11.46 -1.52
CA ASN A 89 0.03 12.47 -1.88
C ASN A 89 0.67 13.85 -1.77
N LYS A 90 1.14 14.39 -2.89
CA LYS A 90 1.75 15.72 -2.95
C LYS A 90 0.75 16.83 -3.18
N SER A 91 -0.54 16.49 -3.30
CA SER A 91 -1.60 17.47 -3.53
C SER A 91 -2.15 18.03 -2.22
N SER A 92 -3.00 19.04 -2.32
CA SER A 92 -3.69 19.64 -1.17
C SER A 92 -4.99 18.91 -0.82
N GLU A 93 -5.34 17.86 -1.55
CA GLU A 93 -6.59 17.14 -1.38
C GLU A 93 -6.36 15.69 -0.94
N THR A 94 -7.40 15.07 -0.39
CA THR A 94 -7.39 13.62 -0.13
C THR A 94 -7.51 12.87 -1.45
N ILE A 95 -6.73 11.82 -1.63
CA ILE A 95 -6.76 10.98 -2.82
C ILE A 95 -7.22 9.57 -2.49
N GLU A 96 -7.75 8.87 -3.49
CA GLU A 96 -8.21 7.48 -3.35
C GLU A 96 -7.76 6.64 -4.53
N PHE A 97 -7.28 5.44 -4.25
CA PHE A 97 -6.92 4.48 -5.30
C PHE A 97 -7.16 3.04 -4.84
N LEU A 98 -7.31 2.15 -5.82
CA LEU A 98 -7.45 0.71 -5.58
C LEU A 98 -6.12 0.01 -5.84
N CYS A 99 -5.85 -1.02 -5.04
CA CYS A 99 -4.70 -1.90 -5.22
C CYS A 99 -5.18 -3.33 -5.39
N PHE A 100 -4.60 -4.04 -6.35
CA PHE A 100 -4.84 -5.46 -6.62
C PHE A 100 -3.53 -6.20 -6.45
N ILE A 101 -3.52 -7.23 -5.63
CA ILE A 101 -2.34 -8.04 -5.33
C ILE A 101 -2.52 -9.44 -5.90
N ASN A 102 -1.59 -9.91 -6.72
CA ASN A 102 -1.59 -11.23 -7.35
C ASN A 102 -0.25 -11.95 -7.16
N PRO A 103 -0.21 -13.17 -6.62
CA PRO A 103 -1.29 -13.84 -5.88
C PRO A 103 -1.62 -13.13 -4.57
N GLY A 104 -2.67 -13.58 -3.89
CA GLY A 104 -3.23 -12.91 -2.71
C GLY A 104 -2.39 -13.03 -1.44
N LEU A 105 -1.13 -12.64 -1.49
CA LEU A 105 -0.16 -12.80 -0.39
C LEU A 105 -0.04 -11.59 0.53
N MET A 106 -0.71 -10.49 0.24
CA MET A 106 -0.72 -9.31 1.12
C MET A 106 -2.16 -9.00 1.50
N GLY A 107 -2.48 -9.21 2.76
CA GLY A 107 -3.82 -9.05 3.28
C GLY A 107 -3.90 -8.10 4.47
N PRO A 108 -5.05 -8.10 5.17
CA PRO A 108 -5.25 -7.23 6.33
C PRO A 108 -4.20 -7.36 7.42
N ASP A 109 -3.68 -8.57 7.64
CA ASP A 109 -2.69 -8.83 8.69
C ASP A 109 -1.45 -7.95 8.55
N TYR A 110 -0.97 -7.75 7.32
CA TYR A 110 0.15 -6.86 7.07
C TYR A 110 -0.14 -5.44 7.56
N PHE A 111 -1.30 -4.92 7.18
CA PHE A 111 -1.67 -3.54 7.53
C PHE A 111 -1.95 -3.37 9.02
N TYR A 112 -2.48 -4.39 9.71
CA TYR A 112 -2.62 -4.36 11.16
C TYR A 112 -1.26 -4.30 11.84
N ASP A 113 -0.28 -5.07 11.38
CA ASP A 113 1.08 -5.06 11.93
C ASP A 113 1.73 -3.68 11.75
N ILE A 114 1.62 -3.10 10.55
CA ILE A 114 2.16 -1.77 10.26
C ILE A 114 1.45 -0.70 11.09
N ALA A 115 0.13 -0.76 11.19
CA ALA A 115 -0.66 0.21 11.95
C ALA A 115 -0.28 0.19 13.43
N ALA A 116 -0.06 -0.98 14.02
CA ALA A 116 0.35 -1.10 15.42
C ALA A 116 1.70 -0.39 15.68
N ILE A 117 2.62 -0.48 14.74
CA ILE A 117 3.95 0.17 14.85
C ILE A 117 3.81 1.69 14.69
N ILE A 118 3.11 2.14 13.66
CA ILE A 118 2.98 3.57 13.35
C ILE A 118 2.14 4.30 14.40
N ASN A 119 1.08 3.65 14.91
CA ASN A 119 0.15 4.24 15.88
C ASN A 119 0.63 4.15 17.33
N ALA A 120 1.81 3.59 17.58
CA ALA A 120 2.36 3.46 18.93
C ALA A 120 2.74 4.80 19.57
N GLY A 121 2.80 5.86 18.80
CA GLY A 121 3.18 7.20 19.26
C GLY A 121 4.67 7.49 19.06
N GLY A 122 4.98 8.75 18.81
CA GLY A 122 6.35 9.18 18.51
C GLY A 122 6.84 8.73 17.15
N PRO A 123 8.15 8.88 16.86
CA PRO A 123 8.72 8.39 15.60
C PRO A 123 8.54 6.88 15.46
N PRO A 124 8.25 6.38 14.25
CA PRO A 124 8.10 4.93 14.05
C PRO A 124 9.38 4.17 14.38
N ASP A 125 9.23 2.99 14.98
CA ASP A 125 10.35 2.07 15.20
C ASP A 125 10.72 1.41 13.87
N MET A 126 11.79 1.90 13.25
CA MET A 126 12.20 1.46 11.92
C MET A 126 12.68 0.00 11.91
N VAL A 127 13.19 -0.51 13.02
CA VAL A 127 13.59 -1.92 13.11
C VAL A 127 12.36 -2.82 13.08
N LYS A 128 11.35 -2.51 13.88
CA LYS A 128 10.08 -3.26 13.88
C LYS A 128 9.36 -3.16 12.55
N LEU A 129 9.37 -1.98 11.95
CA LEU A 129 8.74 -1.76 10.64
C LEU A 129 9.36 -2.66 9.58
N LYS A 130 10.69 -2.71 9.53
CA LYS A 130 11.42 -3.58 8.61
C LYS A 130 11.09 -5.05 8.83
N GLU A 131 11.07 -5.49 10.09
CA GLU A 131 10.72 -6.88 10.44
C GLU A 131 9.31 -7.25 9.98
N ALA A 132 8.34 -6.37 10.21
CA ALA A 132 6.96 -6.59 9.78
C ALA A 132 6.87 -6.67 8.26
N MET A 133 7.53 -5.77 7.54
CA MET A 133 7.55 -5.78 6.08
C MET A 133 8.13 -7.08 5.54
N LEU A 134 9.31 -7.47 6.04
CA LEU A 134 9.97 -8.70 5.60
C LEU A 134 9.13 -9.95 5.87
N SER A 135 8.43 -10.00 6.98
CA SER A 135 7.58 -11.16 7.32
C SER A 135 6.40 -11.34 6.36
N HIS A 136 6.04 -10.30 5.62
CA HIS A 136 4.94 -10.32 4.63
C HIS A 136 5.43 -10.27 3.18
N GLY A 137 6.74 -10.40 2.95
CA GLY A 137 7.29 -10.43 1.60
C GLY A 137 7.51 -9.04 0.97
N LEU A 138 7.50 -7.97 1.78
CA LEU A 138 7.88 -6.64 1.34
C LEU A 138 9.30 -6.36 1.81
N VAL A 139 10.18 -5.98 0.87
CA VAL A 139 11.58 -5.73 1.17
C VAL A 139 11.85 -4.23 1.14
N PRO A 140 12.06 -3.57 2.29
CA PRO A 140 12.36 -2.14 2.29
C PRO A 140 13.74 -1.88 1.71
N VAL A 141 13.83 -0.79 0.96
CA VAL A 141 15.07 -0.34 0.34
C VAL A 141 15.53 0.91 1.07
N VAL A 142 16.71 0.80 1.68
CA VAL A 142 17.33 1.92 2.39
C VAL A 142 18.27 2.59 1.41
N GLY A 143 17.93 3.84 1.07
CA GLY A 143 18.74 4.66 0.19
C GLY A 143 19.73 5.50 0.94
#